data_2287b5e4783e55ea92d08526eb533baf
#
_entry.id   2287b5e4783e55ea92d08526eb533baf
#
_cell.length_a   1.000
_cell.length_b   1.000
_cell.length_c   1.000
_cell.angle_alpha   90.00
_cell.angle_beta   90.00
_cell.angle_gamma   90.00
#
_symmetry.space_group_name_H-M   'P 1'
#
loop_
_entity.id
_entity.type
_entity.pdbx_description
1 polymer ?
#
loop_
_entity_poly.entity_id
_entity_poly.type
_entity_poly.pdbx_seq_one_letter_code
_entity_poly.pdbx_strand_id
1 'polypeptide(L)'
;MNKIVFISGATSGIGKACAEKFASFNYNIIITGRREERLSVIKTELENKYNINVLTLCFDVQDRKLVFEAIQNMPEEWKAIDVLINNAGLSLGRDSFDDSNLDDWDTMMHTNVDGLLYVSKALLPNLITHKSHIINMGSIAGKEIYENGNIYCASKFAVDAISRSMRVDLLKYGIKVTAIHPGAVDTEFSLVRYKGDKTKADSVYKGFTPLSAEDIADTIYYTASLPKHVCINELTITPTRQASTYYFHKDL
;
A
#
# COMPACT_ATOMS: atom_id res chain seq x y z
N MET A 1 -23.95 9.87 -4.89
CA MET A 1 -22.69 9.52 -5.60
C MET A 1 -22.04 8.38 -4.85
N ASN A 2 -21.42 7.43 -5.56
CA ASN A 2 -20.62 6.39 -4.91
C ASN A 2 -19.41 7.01 -4.21
N LYS A 3 -18.98 6.41 -3.09
CA LYS A 3 -17.73 6.78 -2.43
C LYS A 3 -16.53 6.53 -3.35
N ILE A 4 -15.46 7.26 -3.16
CA ILE A 4 -14.24 7.15 -3.97
C ILE A 4 -13.08 6.68 -3.12
N VAL A 5 -12.35 5.65 -3.60
CA VAL A 5 -11.08 5.23 -3.03
C VAL A 5 -9.95 5.47 -4.02
N PHE A 6 -8.85 6.07 -3.54
CA PHE A 6 -7.61 6.23 -4.29
C PHE A 6 -6.59 5.19 -3.80
N ILE A 7 -6.02 4.40 -4.72
CA ILE A 7 -5.10 3.31 -4.40
C ILE A 7 -3.80 3.47 -5.20
N SER A 8 -2.70 3.74 -4.50
CA SER A 8 -1.40 3.75 -5.16
C SER A 8 -0.82 2.33 -5.29
N GLY A 9 -0.13 2.06 -6.40
CA GLY A 9 0.49 0.75 -6.64
C GLY A 9 -0.53 -0.38 -6.85
N ALA A 10 -1.60 -0.13 -7.60
CA ALA A 10 -2.72 -1.05 -7.77
C ALA A 10 -2.57 -2.06 -8.93
N THR A 11 -1.41 -2.14 -9.57
CA THR A 11 -1.21 -3.03 -10.75
C THR A 11 -1.01 -4.50 -10.41
N SER A 12 -0.89 -4.86 -9.12
CA SER A 12 -0.74 -6.25 -8.63
C SER A 12 -0.94 -6.34 -7.12
N GLY A 13 -0.91 -7.57 -6.59
CA GLY A 13 -0.87 -7.86 -5.15
C GLY A 13 -1.96 -7.16 -4.34
N ILE A 14 -1.59 -6.64 -3.18
CA ILE A 14 -2.52 -6.02 -2.22
C ILE A 14 -3.29 -4.86 -2.86
N GLY A 15 -2.64 -4.01 -3.67
CA GLY A 15 -3.32 -2.88 -4.31
C GLY A 15 -4.42 -3.30 -5.28
N LYS A 16 -4.18 -4.35 -6.10
CA LYS A 16 -5.20 -4.92 -6.98
C LYS A 16 -6.35 -5.54 -6.17
N ALA A 17 -6.03 -6.31 -5.13
CA ALA A 17 -7.03 -6.90 -4.25
C ALA A 17 -7.89 -5.84 -3.52
N CYS A 18 -7.26 -4.73 -3.07
CA CYS A 18 -7.99 -3.59 -2.52
C CYS A 18 -8.95 -2.99 -3.56
N ALA A 19 -8.50 -2.79 -4.80
CA ALA A 19 -9.35 -2.24 -5.85
C ALA A 19 -10.58 -3.14 -6.08
N GLU A 20 -10.39 -4.45 -6.16
CA GLU A 20 -11.48 -5.42 -6.30
C GLU A 20 -12.41 -5.42 -5.08
N LYS A 21 -11.84 -5.41 -3.85
CA LYS A 21 -12.62 -5.39 -2.61
C LYS A 21 -13.51 -4.16 -2.52
N PHE A 22 -12.95 -2.95 -2.72
CA PHE A 22 -13.74 -1.73 -2.66
C PHE A 22 -14.77 -1.62 -3.78
N ALA A 23 -14.44 -2.10 -4.99
CA ALA A 23 -15.37 -2.19 -6.12
C ALA A 23 -16.61 -3.04 -5.78
N SER A 24 -16.41 -4.19 -5.09
CA SER A 24 -17.51 -5.08 -4.66
C SER A 24 -18.47 -4.44 -3.64
N PHE A 25 -18.07 -3.32 -3.04
CA PHE A 25 -18.90 -2.50 -2.15
C PHE A 25 -19.32 -1.16 -2.79
N ASN A 26 -19.39 -1.11 -4.12
CA ASN A 26 -19.85 0.02 -4.92
C ASN A 26 -19.04 1.32 -4.73
N TYR A 27 -17.73 1.23 -4.46
CA TYR A 27 -16.87 2.40 -4.55
C TYR A 27 -16.45 2.65 -6.00
N ASN A 28 -16.37 3.90 -6.40
CA ASN A 28 -15.61 4.31 -7.58
C ASN A 28 -14.12 4.26 -7.22
N ILE A 29 -13.28 3.81 -8.15
CA ILE A 29 -11.89 3.46 -7.85
C ILE A 29 -10.93 4.34 -8.65
N ILE A 30 -9.98 4.98 -7.99
CA ILE A 30 -8.81 5.56 -8.64
C ILE A 30 -7.64 4.60 -8.41
N ILE A 31 -7.09 4.05 -9.48
CA ILE A 31 -5.93 3.17 -9.44
C ILE A 31 -4.72 3.82 -10.08
N THR A 32 -3.55 3.69 -9.41
CA THR A 32 -2.32 4.23 -9.98
C THR A 32 -1.21 3.19 -10.04
N GLY A 33 -0.25 3.41 -10.94
CA GLY A 33 0.91 2.56 -11.11
C GLY A 33 1.70 2.91 -12.35
N ARG A 34 2.82 2.22 -12.57
CA ARG A 34 3.74 2.45 -13.70
C ARG A 34 3.39 1.65 -14.96
N ARG A 35 2.54 0.62 -14.82
CA ARG A 35 2.21 -0.34 -15.89
C ARG A 35 0.85 -0.02 -16.46
N GLU A 36 0.81 0.85 -17.47
CA GLU A 36 -0.42 1.37 -18.06
C GLU A 36 -1.33 0.27 -18.60
N GLU A 37 -0.76 -0.73 -19.29
CA GLU A 37 -1.52 -1.88 -19.81
C GLU A 37 -2.25 -2.63 -18.69
N ARG A 38 -1.57 -2.85 -17.54
CA ARG A 38 -2.21 -3.52 -16.39
C ARG A 38 -3.30 -2.67 -15.77
N LEU A 39 -3.12 -1.34 -15.70
CA LEU A 39 -4.16 -0.43 -15.20
C LEU A 39 -5.40 -0.50 -16.11
N SER A 40 -5.23 -0.51 -17.43
CA SER A 40 -6.32 -0.60 -18.39
C SER A 40 -7.08 -1.92 -18.30
N VAL A 41 -6.38 -3.04 -18.13
CA VAL A 41 -7.01 -4.36 -17.92
C VAL A 41 -7.82 -4.37 -16.63
N ILE A 42 -7.24 -3.93 -15.50
CA ILE A 42 -7.92 -3.89 -14.20
C ILE A 42 -9.15 -2.98 -14.26
N LYS A 43 -9.05 -1.82 -14.90
CA LYS A 43 -10.19 -0.93 -15.12
C LYS A 43 -11.33 -1.67 -15.81
N THR A 44 -11.05 -2.31 -16.94
CA THR A 44 -12.05 -3.04 -17.71
C THR A 44 -12.68 -4.18 -16.91
N GLU A 45 -11.87 -4.95 -16.17
CA GLU A 45 -12.35 -6.03 -15.30
C GLU A 45 -13.31 -5.51 -14.23
N LEU A 46 -12.94 -4.42 -13.53
CA LEU A 46 -13.73 -3.88 -12.42
C LEU A 46 -15.03 -3.23 -12.89
N GLU A 47 -14.98 -2.42 -13.96
CA GLU A 47 -16.17 -1.76 -14.52
C GLU A 47 -17.19 -2.78 -15.04
N ASN A 48 -16.74 -3.84 -15.71
CA ASN A 48 -17.62 -4.89 -16.20
C ASN A 48 -18.23 -5.74 -15.07
N LYS A 49 -17.47 -5.98 -14.00
CA LYS A 49 -17.91 -6.88 -12.93
C LYS A 49 -18.79 -6.20 -11.89
N TYR A 50 -18.58 -4.91 -11.60
CA TYR A 50 -19.18 -4.25 -10.44
C TYR A 50 -20.03 -3.01 -10.75
N ASN A 51 -20.21 -2.65 -12.01
CA ASN A 51 -21.00 -1.48 -12.43
C ASN A 51 -20.58 -0.19 -11.69
N ILE A 52 -19.29 0.05 -11.58
CA ILE A 52 -18.65 1.22 -10.96
C ILE A 52 -17.82 1.94 -12.02
N ASN A 53 -17.34 3.14 -11.70
CA ASN A 53 -16.38 3.85 -12.55
C ASN A 53 -14.95 3.66 -12.01
N VAL A 54 -13.98 3.55 -12.93
CA VAL A 54 -12.56 3.45 -12.60
C VAL A 54 -11.76 4.52 -13.33
N LEU A 55 -11.01 5.34 -12.60
CA LEU A 55 -10.02 6.26 -13.13
C LEU A 55 -8.62 5.64 -13.01
N THR A 56 -7.87 5.64 -14.10
CA THR A 56 -6.47 5.20 -14.13
C THR A 56 -5.54 6.39 -14.20
N LEU A 57 -4.52 6.43 -13.35
CA LEU A 57 -3.45 7.43 -13.39
C LEU A 57 -2.10 6.72 -13.51
N CYS A 58 -1.46 6.82 -14.68
CA CYS A 58 -0.18 6.16 -14.92
C CYS A 58 0.97 7.10 -14.56
N PHE A 59 1.67 6.79 -13.45
CA PHE A 59 2.88 7.49 -13.03
C PHE A 59 3.72 6.64 -12.09
N ASP A 60 5.01 6.99 -11.95
CA ASP A 60 5.87 6.49 -10.88
C ASP A 60 5.72 7.38 -9.66
N VAL A 61 5.44 6.78 -8.49
CA VAL A 61 5.32 7.52 -7.22
C VAL A 61 6.63 8.19 -6.80
N GLN A 62 7.78 7.76 -7.33
CA GLN A 62 9.09 8.38 -7.10
C GLN A 62 9.23 9.74 -7.78
N ASP A 63 8.48 9.96 -8.88
CA ASP A 63 8.51 11.23 -9.59
C ASP A 63 7.52 12.23 -9.01
N ARG A 64 8.03 13.10 -8.13
CA ARG A 64 7.23 14.14 -7.48
C ARG A 64 6.45 14.98 -8.46
N LYS A 65 7.06 15.38 -9.60
CA LYS A 65 6.44 16.25 -10.60
C LYS A 65 5.25 15.54 -11.25
N LEU A 66 5.45 14.32 -11.73
CA LEU A 66 4.38 13.54 -12.36
C LEU A 66 3.23 13.23 -11.38
N VAL A 67 3.53 12.93 -10.11
CA VAL A 67 2.50 12.73 -9.08
C VAL A 67 1.62 13.96 -8.92
N PHE A 68 2.24 15.15 -8.75
CA PHE A 68 1.49 16.40 -8.57
C PHE A 68 0.70 16.77 -9.82
N GLU A 69 1.27 16.66 -11.01
CA GLU A 69 0.60 16.94 -12.28
C GLU A 69 -0.61 16.02 -12.50
N ALA A 70 -0.46 14.71 -12.29
CA ALA A 70 -1.53 13.75 -12.47
C ALA A 70 -2.70 14.01 -11.50
N ILE A 71 -2.40 14.30 -10.23
CA ILE A 71 -3.43 14.57 -9.21
C ILE A 71 -4.11 15.94 -9.44
N GLN A 72 -3.35 16.96 -9.82
CA GLN A 72 -3.89 18.28 -10.11
C GLN A 72 -4.85 18.26 -11.31
N ASN A 73 -4.52 17.47 -12.32
CA ASN A 73 -5.30 17.34 -13.55
C ASN A 73 -6.44 16.33 -13.47
N MET A 74 -6.68 15.71 -12.29
CA MET A 74 -7.84 14.83 -12.11
C MET A 74 -9.15 15.58 -12.40
N PRO A 75 -10.10 14.93 -13.10
CA PRO A 75 -11.45 15.49 -13.28
C PRO A 75 -12.10 15.79 -11.94
N GLU A 76 -12.92 16.86 -11.88
CA GLU A 76 -13.48 17.38 -10.63
C GLU A 76 -14.34 16.33 -9.89
N GLU A 77 -15.08 15.51 -10.64
CA GLU A 77 -15.92 14.45 -10.08
C GLU A 77 -15.14 13.36 -9.34
N TRP A 78 -13.81 13.30 -9.52
CA TRP A 78 -12.92 12.34 -8.85
C TRP A 78 -12.22 12.91 -7.61
N LYS A 79 -12.42 14.19 -7.31
CA LYS A 79 -11.71 14.86 -6.20
C LYS A 79 -12.33 14.60 -4.82
N ALA A 80 -13.57 14.09 -4.76
CA ALA A 80 -14.26 13.76 -3.51
C ALA A 80 -13.81 12.41 -2.91
N ILE A 81 -12.53 12.30 -2.58
CA ILE A 81 -11.91 11.06 -2.13
C ILE A 81 -12.31 10.76 -0.68
N ASP A 82 -12.94 9.62 -0.44
CA ASP A 82 -13.30 9.11 0.90
C ASP A 82 -12.14 8.38 1.57
N VAL A 83 -11.38 7.59 0.80
CA VAL A 83 -10.28 6.76 1.30
C VAL A 83 -9.05 6.90 0.41
N LEU A 84 -7.90 7.17 1.01
CA LEU A 84 -6.59 7.07 0.37
C LEU A 84 -5.87 5.83 0.89
N ILE A 85 -5.45 4.94 -0.01
CA ILE A 85 -4.61 3.78 0.31
C ILE A 85 -3.23 4.00 -0.31
N ASN A 86 -2.27 4.40 0.53
CA ASN A 86 -0.86 4.46 0.17
C ASN A 86 -0.27 3.05 0.22
N ASN A 87 -0.45 2.30 -0.87
CA ASN A 87 -0.01 0.91 -0.98
C ASN A 87 1.28 0.76 -1.80
N ALA A 88 1.60 1.69 -2.71
CA ALA A 88 2.82 1.61 -3.50
C ALA A 88 4.04 1.39 -2.59
N GLY A 89 4.80 0.33 -2.85
CA GLY A 89 5.96 -0.04 -2.06
C GLY A 89 6.63 -1.29 -2.61
N LEU A 90 7.92 -1.43 -2.34
CA LEU A 90 8.72 -2.57 -2.74
C LEU A 90 9.85 -2.85 -1.76
N SER A 91 10.49 -4.00 -1.92
CA SER A 91 11.80 -4.32 -1.37
C SER A 91 12.69 -4.84 -2.48
N LEU A 92 13.96 -4.50 -2.46
CA LEU A 92 14.99 -4.96 -3.39
C LEU A 92 16.17 -5.55 -2.63
N GLY A 93 16.59 -6.74 -3.04
CA GLY A 93 17.66 -7.48 -2.40
C GLY A 93 17.31 -8.02 -1.00
N ARG A 94 18.18 -8.85 -0.49
CA ARG A 94 18.23 -9.33 0.87
C ARG A 94 19.69 -9.63 1.22
N ASP A 95 20.52 -8.64 0.98
CA ASP A 95 21.96 -8.72 1.17
C ASP A 95 22.33 -8.11 2.53
N SER A 96 23.50 -8.48 3.06
CA SER A 96 24.05 -7.84 4.26
C SER A 96 24.32 -6.35 4.01
N PHE A 97 24.53 -5.58 5.06
CA PHE A 97 24.69 -4.13 4.94
C PHE A 97 25.92 -3.74 4.10
N ASP A 98 26.99 -4.53 4.20
CA ASP A 98 28.26 -4.35 3.49
C ASP A 98 28.22 -4.75 2.01
N ASP A 99 27.31 -5.70 1.63
CA ASP A 99 27.15 -6.19 0.26
C ASP A 99 26.00 -5.55 -0.50
N SER A 100 25.20 -4.70 0.16
CA SER A 100 23.99 -4.13 -0.42
C SER A 100 24.29 -3.07 -1.49
N ASN A 101 23.42 -3.00 -2.51
CA ASN A 101 23.51 -2.01 -3.58
C ASN A 101 22.79 -0.71 -3.17
N LEU A 102 23.48 0.43 -3.34
CA LEU A 102 22.94 1.76 -3.01
C LEU A 102 21.76 2.16 -3.88
N ASP A 103 21.74 1.79 -5.17
CA ASP A 103 20.61 2.10 -6.07
C ASP A 103 19.33 1.38 -5.62
N ASP A 104 19.46 0.17 -5.07
CA ASP A 104 18.35 -0.55 -4.47
C ASP A 104 17.83 0.17 -3.22
N TRP A 105 18.75 0.72 -2.41
CA TRP A 105 18.42 1.49 -1.21
C TRP A 105 17.67 2.78 -1.57
N ASP A 106 18.19 3.54 -2.52
CA ASP A 106 17.55 4.77 -3.00
C ASP A 106 16.16 4.47 -3.57
N THR A 107 16.04 3.41 -4.39
CA THR A 107 14.75 2.98 -4.94
C THR A 107 13.75 2.61 -3.85
N MET A 108 14.18 1.90 -2.78
CA MET A 108 13.31 1.57 -1.65
C MET A 108 12.85 2.82 -0.89
N MET A 109 13.75 3.77 -0.60
CA MET A 109 13.41 5.01 0.10
C MET A 109 12.49 5.88 -0.75
N HIS A 110 12.83 6.10 -2.03
CA HIS A 110 12.03 6.92 -2.92
C HIS A 110 10.63 6.34 -3.19
N THR A 111 10.50 5.00 -3.26
CA THR A 111 9.19 4.39 -3.45
C THR A 111 8.37 4.38 -2.15
N ASN A 112 8.95 3.83 -1.07
CA ASN A 112 8.20 3.50 0.15
C ASN A 112 7.94 4.73 1.02
N VAL A 113 8.82 5.73 0.98
CA VAL A 113 8.76 6.93 1.83
C VAL A 113 8.34 8.14 1.01
N ASP A 114 9.18 8.55 0.05
CA ASP A 114 8.91 9.77 -0.72
C ASP A 114 7.62 9.65 -1.53
N GLY A 115 7.38 8.50 -2.16
CA GLY A 115 6.16 8.24 -2.92
C GLY A 115 4.88 8.37 -2.09
N LEU A 116 4.90 7.82 -0.86
CA LEU A 116 3.79 7.98 0.08
C LEU A 116 3.58 9.46 0.44
N LEU A 117 4.66 10.20 0.72
CA LEU A 117 4.60 11.62 1.05
C LEU A 117 4.09 12.46 -0.13
N TYR A 118 4.57 12.20 -1.34
CA TYR A 118 4.16 12.95 -2.54
C TYR A 118 2.67 12.77 -2.84
N VAL A 119 2.20 11.51 -2.87
CA VAL A 119 0.77 11.22 -3.10
C VAL A 119 -0.10 11.83 -2.01
N SER A 120 0.26 11.64 -0.73
CA SER A 120 -0.50 12.20 0.39
C SER A 120 -0.53 13.73 0.35
N LYS A 121 0.60 14.37 0.05
CA LYS A 121 0.69 15.84 0.00
C LYS A 121 -0.07 16.43 -1.17
N ALA A 122 -0.01 15.80 -2.34
CA ALA A 122 -0.74 16.26 -3.52
C ALA A 122 -2.26 16.16 -3.33
N LEU A 123 -2.74 15.10 -2.66
CA LEU A 123 -4.16 14.89 -2.37
C LEU A 123 -4.65 15.66 -1.15
N LEU A 124 -3.77 16.20 -0.31
CA LEU A 124 -4.12 16.73 1.01
C LEU A 124 -5.26 17.75 1.01
N PRO A 125 -5.37 18.73 0.07
CA PRO A 125 -6.50 19.65 0.03
C PRO A 125 -7.86 18.93 -0.09
N ASN A 126 -7.91 17.89 -0.97
CA ASN A 126 -9.11 17.09 -1.18
C ASN A 126 -9.45 16.26 0.07
N LEU A 127 -8.44 15.62 0.67
CA LEU A 127 -8.59 14.81 1.88
C LEU A 127 -9.09 15.62 3.07
N ILE A 128 -8.65 16.87 3.23
CA ILE A 128 -9.12 17.79 4.27
C ILE A 128 -10.59 18.15 4.03
N THR A 129 -10.93 18.53 2.81
CA THR A 129 -12.31 18.94 2.45
C THR A 129 -13.32 17.82 2.73
N HIS A 130 -12.96 16.57 2.44
CA HIS A 130 -13.84 15.41 2.56
C HIS A 130 -13.70 14.66 3.89
N LYS A 131 -12.78 15.07 4.78
CA LYS A 131 -12.48 14.37 6.05
C LYS A 131 -12.20 12.88 5.82
N SER A 132 -11.32 12.64 4.87
CA SER A 132 -11.04 11.31 4.33
C SER A 132 -10.35 10.39 5.35
N HIS A 133 -10.24 9.11 5.01
CA HIS A 133 -9.45 8.14 5.75
C HIS A 133 -8.17 7.82 4.97
N ILE A 134 -7.01 8.09 5.55
CA ILE A 134 -5.70 7.72 4.99
C ILE A 134 -5.28 6.37 5.58
N ILE A 135 -4.96 5.42 4.72
CA ILE A 135 -4.47 4.09 5.10
C ILE A 135 -3.08 3.89 4.49
N ASN A 136 -2.07 3.75 5.33
CA ASN A 136 -0.68 3.57 4.93
C ASN A 136 -0.26 2.12 5.08
N MET A 137 0.35 1.56 4.03
CA MET A 137 0.88 0.19 4.06
C MET A 137 2.25 0.15 4.71
N GLY A 138 2.24 -0.17 6.01
CA GLY A 138 3.44 -0.50 6.77
C GLY A 138 3.96 -1.91 6.48
N SER A 139 4.50 -2.54 7.50
CA SER A 139 4.94 -3.94 7.58
C SER A 139 5.31 -4.24 9.02
N ILE A 140 5.33 -5.51 9.44
CA ILE A 140 5.99 -5.91 10.68
C ILE A 140 7.48 -5.51 10.67
N ALA A 141 8.10 -5.39 9.48
CA ALA A 141 9.44 -4.84 9.29
C ALA A 141 9.59 -3.36 9.69
N GLY A 142 8.49 -2.66 9.93
CA GLY A 142 8.45 -1.32 10.53
C GLY A 142 8.25 -1.32 12.05
N LYS A 143 8.17 -2.50 12.67
CA LYS A 143 8.05 -2.70 14.12
C LYS A 143 9.27 -3.42 14.70
N GLU A 144 9.86 -4.30 13.91
CA GLU A 144 11.03 -5.09 14.27
C GLU A 144 11.97 -5.17 13.08
N ILE A 145 13.27 -5.08 13.33
CA ILE A 145 14.29 -5.31 12.29
C ILE A 145 14.57 -6.81 12.17
N TYR A 146 15.05 -7.23 11.00
CA TYR A 146 15.53 -8.60 10.76
C TYR A 146 16.84 -8.55 9.95
N GLU A 147 17.61 -9.62 10.06
CA GLU A 147 18.87 -9.79 9.34
C GLU A 147 18.70 -9.59 7.83
N ASN A 148 19.56 -8.80 7.21
CA ASN A 148 19.49 -8.43 5.79
C ASN A 148 18.20 -7.68 5.39
N GLY A 149 17.55 -7.02 6.36
CA GLY A 149 16.37 -6.19 6.15
C GLY A 149 16.68 -4.69 5.98
N ASN A 150 17.85 -4.28 6.43
CA ASN A 150 18.47 -2.94 6.40
C ASN A 150 17.53 -1.78 5.96
N ILE A 151 17.66 -1.23 4.76
CA ILE A 151 16.88 -0.08 4.30
C ILE A 151 15.39 -0.40 4.10
N TYR A 152 15.02 -1.63 3.77
CA TYR A 152 13.59 -1.97 3.76
C TYR A 152 12.95 -1.77 5.15
N CYS A 153 13.60 -2.28 6.21
CA CYS A 153 13.13 -2.03 7.58
C CYS A 153 13.11 -0.53 7.88
N ALA A 154 14.19 0.20 7.59
CA ALA A 154 14.25 1.64 7.80
C ALA A 154 13.10 2.39 7.10
N SER A 155 12.80 2.06 5.83
CA SER A 155 11.68 2.65 5.09
C SER A 155 10.32 2.36 5.75
N LYS A 156 10.12 1.16 6.30
CA LYS A 156 8.87 0.78 6.97
C LYS A 156 8.74 1.36 8.38
N PHE A 157 9.85 1.55 9.11
CA PHE A 157 9.88 2.38 10.33
C PHE A 157 9.55 3.84 10.03
N ALA A 158 10.06 4.40 8.93
CA ALA A 158 9.70 5.74 8.49
C ALA A 158 8.20 5.86 8.18
N VAL A 159 7.59 4.89 7.49
CA VAL A 159 6.15 4.87 7.23
C VAL A 159 5.33 4.83 8.52
N ASP A 160 5.77 4.06 9.54
CA ASP A 160 5.12 4.04 10.85
C ASP A 160 5.18 5.42 11.53
N ALA A 161 6.37 6.02 11.59
CA ALA A 161 6.56 7.36 12.16
C ALA A 161 5.74 8.42 11.42
N ILE A 162 5.74 8.41 10.08
CA ILE A 162 4.95 9.32 9.24
C ILE A 162 3.46 9.15 9.52
N SER A 163 2.96 7.92 9.63
CA SER A 163 1.56 7.63 9.92
C SER A 163 1.12 8.20 11.27
N ARG A 164 1.97 8.10 12.29
CA ARG A 164 1.74 8.68 13.62
C ARG A 164 1.75 10.21 13.56
N SER A 165 2.71 10.82 12.86
CA SER A 165 2.79 12.26 12.67
C SER A 165 1.57 12.80 11.92
N MET A 166 1.17 12.16 10.80
CA MET A 166 -0.06 12.52 10.07
C MET A 166 -1.29 12.50 10.98
N ARG A 167 -1.40 11.52 11.86
CA ARG A 167 -2.53 11.41 12.79
C ARG A 167 -2.61 12.59 13.75
N VAL A 168 -1.48 13.05 14.26
CA VAL A 168 -1.40 14.22 15.14
C VAL A 168 -1.73 15.50 14.36
N ASP A 169 -1.06 15.73 13.23
CA ASP A 169 -1.15 16.99 12.50
C ASP A 169 -2.51 17.20 11.81
N LEU A 170 -3.13 16.09 11.36
CA LEU A 170 -4.40 16.11 10.63
C LEU A 170 -5.64 15.95 11.53
N LEU A 171 -5.45 15.72 12.82
CA LEU A 171 -6.54 15.57 13.79
C LEU A 171 -7.55 16.72 13.74
N LYS A 172 -7.05 17.95 13.66
CA LYS A 172 -7.88 19.17 13.61
C LYS A 172 -8.82 19.23 12.40
N TYR A 173 -8.54 18.46 11.35
CA TYR A 173 -9.38 18.37 10.16
C TYR A 173 -10.38 17.20 10.20
N GLY A 174 -10.32 16.36 11.24
CA GLY A 174 -11.16 15.17 11.35
C GLY A 174 -10.78 14.04 10.39
N ILE A 175 -9.53 14.03 9.92
CA ILE A 175 -8.97 12.97 9.07
C ILE A 175 -8.58 11.78 9.95
N LYS A 176 -8.98 10.58 9.52
CA LYS A 176 -8.51 9.32 10.12
C LYS A 176 -7.21 8.88 9.45
N VAL A 177 -6.26 8.35 10.23
CA VAL A 177 -5.02 7.77 9.70
C VAL A 177 -4.77 6.42 10.34
N THR A 178 -4.74 5.37 9.50
CA THR A 178 -4.47 3.98 9.90
C THR A 178 -3.17 3.51 9.26
N ALA A 179 -2.33 2.82 10.02
CA ALA A 179 -1.20 2.07 9.48
C ALA A 179 -1.50 0.57 9.56
N ILE A 180 -1.40 -0.14 8.45
CA ILE A 180 -1.55 -1.61 8.39
C ILE A 180 -0.15 -2.22 8.29
N HIS A 181 0.16 -3.16 9.17
CA HIS A 181 1.47 -3.82 9.26
C HIS A 181 1.37 -5.32 8.96
N PRO A 182 1.38 -5.72 7.68
CA PRO A 182 1.34 -7.13 7.32
C PRO A 182 2.63 -7.87 7.66
N GLY A 183 2.49 -9.16 7.99
CA GLY A 183 3.57 -10.14 7.97
C GLY A 183 3.83 -10.67 6.55
N ALA A 184 4.04 -11.98 6.45
CA ALA A 184 4.30 -12.65 5.17
C ALA A 184 3.02 -12.75 4.35
N VAL A 185 2.96 -12.02 3.22
CA VAL A 185 1.86 -12.04 2.24
C VAL A 185 2.39 -12.57 0.92
N ASP A 186 1.74 -13.58 0.37
CA ASP A 186 2.11 -14.14 -0.94
C ASP A 186 1.59 -13.24 -2.08
N THR A 187 2.50 -12.57 -2.76
CA THR A 187 2.24 -11.66 -3.87
C THR A 187 3.48 -11.57 -4.78
N GLU A 188 3.41 -10.78 -5.86
CA GLU A 188 4.59 -10.45 -6.68
C GLU A 188 5.74 -9.78 -5.87
N PHE A 189 5.52 -9.39 -4.62
CA PHE A 189 6.50 -8.69 -3.79
C PHE A 189 7.80 -9.48 -3.59
N SER A 190 7.71 -10.79 -3.32
CA SER A 190 8.90 -11.62 -3.16
C SER A 190 9.66 -11.78 -4.47
N LEU A 191 8.96 -11.88 -5.61
CA LEU A 191 9.58 -11.93 -6.93
C LEU A 191 10.35 -10.63 -7.25
N VAL A 192 9.77 -9.48 -6.91
CA VAL A 192 10.43 -8.17 -7.06
C VAL A 192 11.65 -8.07 -6.14
N ARG A 193 11.51 -8.47 -4.87
CA ARG A 193 12.61 -8.48 -3.89
C ARG A 193 13.82 -9.27 -4.38
N TYR A 194 13.59 -10.42 -4.96
CA TYR A 194 14.66 -11.29 -5.49
C TYR A 194 14.96 -11.06 -6.97
N LYS A 195 14.59 -9.88 -7.53
CA LYS A 195 14.93 -9.46 -8.89
C LYS A 195 14.59 -10.50 -9.96
N GLY A 196 13.46 -11.19 -9.78
CA GLY A 196 12.96 -12.21 -10.71
C GLY A 196 13.40 -13.65 -10.40
N ASP A 197 14.23 -13.88 -9.38
CA ASP A 197 14.60 -15.24 -8.93
C ASP A 197 13.38 -15.91 -8.26
N LYS A 198 12.66 -16.68 -9.07
CA LYS A 198 11.46 -17.38 -8.64
C LYS A 198 11.73 -18.42 -7.56
N THR A 199 12.88 -19.11 -7.64
CA THR A 199 13.24 -20.14 -6.66
C THR A 199 13.39 -19.57 -5.26
N LYS A 200 14.07 -18.42 -5.14
CA LYS A 200 14.19 -17.70 -3.88
C LYS A 200 12.85 -17.12 -3.42
N ALA A 201 12.06 -16.57 -4.33
CA ALA A 201 10.75 -16.02 -4.02
C ALA A 201 9.81 -17.09 -3.44
N ASP A 202 9.70 -18.25 -4.08
CA ASP A 202 8.85 -19.35 -3.66
C ASP A 202 9.33 -19.96 -2.31
N SER A 203 10.64 -19.93 -2.03
CA SER A 203 11.20 -20.46 -0.78
C SER A 203 10.78 -19.70 0.48
N VAL A 204 10.36 -18.43 0.34
CA VAL A 204 9.93 -17.58 1.46
C VAL A 204 8.76 -18.20 2.21
N TYR A 205 7.81 -18.75 1.47
CA TYR A 205 6.53 -19.27 1.99
C TYR A 205 6.52 -20.78 2.26
N LYS A 206 7.64 -21.44 2.05
CA LYS A 206 7.73 -22.89 2.23
C LYS A 206 7.52 -23.29 3.69
N GLY A 207 6.63 -24.28 3.91
CA GLY A 207 6.36 -24.86 5.22
C GLY A 207 5.31 -24.11 6.07
N PHE A 208 4.61 -23.11 5.53
CA PHE A 208 3.45 -22.50 6.18
C PHE A 208 2.53 -21.84 5.14
N THR A 209 1.29 -21.58 5.52
CA THR A 209 0.34 -20.83 4.71
C THR A 209 0.52 -19.32 4.96
N PRO A 210 1.00 -18.54 3.97
CA PRO A 210 1.09 -17.09 4.09
C PRO A 210 -0.29 -16.43 4.06
N LEU A 211 -0.36 -15.14 4.38
CA LEU A 211 -1.53 -14.33 4.06
C LEU A 211 -1.64 -14.15 2.53
N SER A 212 -2.85 -14.02 2.06
CA SER A 212 -3.15 -13.60 0.69
C SER A 212 -3.28 -12.08 0.59
N ALA A 213 -3.29 -11.57 -0.64
CA ALA A 213 -3.58 -10.15 -0.89
C ALA A 213 -5.02 -9.79 -0.46
N GLU A 214 -5.94 -10.73 -0.59
CA GLU A 214 -7.35 -10.62 -0.21
C GLU A 214 -7.53 -10.49 1.30
N ASP A 215 -6.77 -11.23 2.12
CA ASP A 215 -6.79 -11.10 3.59
C ASP A 215 -6.44 -9.67 4.03
N ILE A 216 -5.47 -9.05 3.34
CA ILE A 216 -5.07 -7.68 3.62
C ILE A 216 -6.14 -6.69 3.11
N ALA A 217 -6.70 -6.92 1.93
CA ALA A 217 -7.76 -6.07 1.38
C ALA A 217 -9.00 -6.08 2.27
N ASP A 218 -9.36 -7.24 2.82
CA ASP A 218 -10.48 -7.40 3.76
C ASP A 218 -10.23 -6.61 5.04
N THR A 219 -9.03 -6.71 5.59
CA THR A 219 -8.60 -5.95 6.77
C THR A 219 -8.65 -4.45 6.51
N ILE A 220 -8.14 -3.98 5.36
CA ILE A 220 -8.17 -2.56 4.97
C ILE A 220 -9.62 -2.08 4.82
N TYR A 221 -10.46 -2.85 4.13
CA TYR A 221 -11.87 -2.49 3.97
C TYR A 221 -12.59 -2.43 5.32
N TYR A 222 -12.35 -3.39 6.22
CA TYR A 222 -12.91 -3.36 7.57
C TYR A 222 -12.57 -2.05 8.28
N THR A 223 -11.30 -1.62 8.28
CA THR A 223 -10.90 -0.37 8.93
C THR A 223 -11.55 0.87 8.27
N ALA A 224 -11.68 0.86 6.94
CA ALA A 224 -12.30 1.96 6.19
C ALA A 224 -13.82 2.05 6.42
N SER A 225 -14.48 0.92 6.67
CA SER A 225 -15.93 0.82 6.85
C SER A 225 -16.45 1.26 8.22
N LEU A 226 -15.55 1.46 9.20
CA LEU A 226 -15.92 1.85 10.56
C LEU A 226 -16.58 3.24 10.63
N PRO A 227 -17.45 3.47 11.63
CA PRO A 227 -18.10 4.76 11.82
C PRO A 227 -17.11 5.93 11.84
N LYS A 228 -17.55 7.12 11.44
CA LYS A 228 -16.67 8.31 11.30
C LYS A 228 -15.87 8.64 12.56
N HIS A 229 -16.43 8.41 13.76
CA HIS A 229 -15.77 8.70 15.03
C HIS A 229 -14.83 7.59 15.53
N VAL A 230 -14.76 6.46 14.80
CA VAL A 230 -13.90 5.31 15.15
C VAL A 230 -12.71 5.25 14.21
N CYS A 231 -11.50 5.19 14.74
CA CYS A 231 -10.27 5.02 13.98
C CYS A 231 -9.42 3.90 14.62
N ILE A 232 -9.10 2.90 13.83
CA ILE A 232 -8.02 1.95 14.19
C ILE A 232 -6.72 2.62 13.79
N ASN A 233 -5.91 2.99 14.76
CA ASN A 233 -4.69 3.74 14.53
C ASN A 233 -3.61 2.91 13.83
N GLU A 234 -3.47 1.66 14.25
CA GLU A 234 -2.54 0.70 13.66
C GLU A 234 -3.06 -0.73 13.86
N LEU A 235 -2.75 -1.59 12.93
CA LEU A 235 -3.14 -2.98 12.96
C LEU A 235 -2.01 -3.83 12.38
N THR A 236 -1.55 -4.80 13.17
CA THR A 236 -0.60 -5.83 12.72
C THR A 236 -1.37 -7.10 12.42
N ILE A 237 -1.10 -7.69 11.25
CA ILE A 237 -1.73 -8.95 10.81
C ILE A 237 -0.64 -9.88 10.27
N THR A 238 -0.59 -11.10 10.79
CA THR A 238 0.39 -12.11 10.43
C THR A 238 -0.30 -13.45 10.13
N PRO A 239 0.31 -14.32 9.33
CA PRO A 239 -0.11 -15.71 9.30
C PRO A 239 -0.09 -16.32 10.71
N THR A 240 -0.96 -17.27 10.99
CA THR A 240 -1.01 -17.94 12.31
C THR A 240 0.29 -18.63 12.70
N ARG A 241 1.14 -18.92 11.71
CA ARG A 241 2.46 -19.55 11.90
C ARG A 241 3.62 -18.54 11.96
N GLN A 242 3.32 -17.24 12.00
CA GLN A 242 4.30 -16.17 12.14
C GLN A 242 4.01 -15.33 13.38
N ALA A 243 4.87 -15.40 14.39
CA ALA A 243 4.74 -14.60 15.62
C ALA A 243 5.48 -13.25 15.54
N SER A 244 6.58 -13.17 14.78
CA SER A 244 7.39 -11.96 14.59
C SER A 244 8.13 -11.99 13.26
N THR A 245 9.04 -11.04 13.00
CA THR A 245 9.87 -11.04 11.81
C THR A 245 10.79 -12.26 11.71
N TYR A 246 11.13 -12.88 12.84
CA TYR A 246 12.04 -14.03 12.93
C TYR A 246 11.33 -15.35 13.28
N TYR A 247 10.28 -15.28 14.05
CA TYR A 247 9.64 -16.46 14.62
C TYR A 247 8.56 -17.00 13.69
N PHE A 248 8.92 -18.08 13.01
CA PHE A 248 8.00 -18.87 12.17
C PHE A 248 7.98 -20.31 12.67
N HIS A 249 6.80 -20.90 12.74
CA HIS A 249 6.64 -22.34 12.86
C HIS A 249 6.42 -22.92 11.46
N LYS A 250 7.41 -23.64 10.93
CA LYS A 250 7.40 -24.24 9.59
C LYS A 250 7.34 -25.75 9.69
N ASP A 251 6.44 -26.36 8.93
CA ASP A 251 6.45 -27.81 8.71
C ASP A 251 7.47 -28.06 7.57
N LEU A 252 8.63 -28.66 7.92
CA LEU A 252 9.73 -28.96 7.01
C LEU A 252 9.70 -30.43 6.63
#